data_37e5764598651104ff34bce82dc88ad8
#
_entry.id   37e5764598651104ff34bce82dc88ad8
#
_cell.length_a   1.000
_cell.length_b   1.000
_cell.length_c   1.000
_cell.angle_alpha   90.00
_cell.angle_beta   90.00
_cell.angle_gamma   90.00
#
_symmetry.space_group_name_H-M   'P 1'
#
loop_
_entity.id
_entity.type
_entity.pdbx_description
1 polymer ?
#
loop_
_entity_poly.entity_id
_entity_poly.type
_entity_poly.pdbx_seq_one_letter_code
_entity_poly.pdbx_strand_id
1 'polypeptide(L)'
;ARRYINAYVPHFSEVDEWPCNKYAPVKDTEDAEEVRESSPKTFSHLACEERHTENGDTFAGKVAIAALKGDVDNLGNIFQQGLSEPTFAKMAALSRQMNHFFSLWLPAYCAECYPNTYTVFAGGDDFFLIGPWLQTQKLAADMRMRFADYVAGNSGITFSAGIAVTKPGLPVGKLSAYAEEALEAAKA
;
A
#
# COMPACT_ATOMS: atom_id res chain seq x y z
N ALA A 1 -4.67 23.09 7.85
CA ALA A 1 -5.19 21.78 7.48
C ALA A 1 -4.33 20.71 8.13
N ARG A 2 -4.93 19.72 8.80
CA ARG A 2 -4.21 18.55 9.31
C ARG A 2 -3.95 17.62 8.13
N ARG A 3 -2.69 17.29 7.84
CA ARG A 3 -2.32 16.22 6.94
C ARG A 3 -2.13 14.95 7.77
N TYR A 4 -2.86 13.91 7.44
CA TYR A 4 -2.64 12.59 8.01
C TYR A 4 -1.52 11.92 7.21
N ILE A 5 -0.38 11.66 7.84
CA ILE A 5 0.75 10.98 7.20
C ILE A 5 0.44 9.48 7.08
N ASN A 6 -0.28 8.94 8.05
CA ASN A 6 -0.71 7.55 8.09
C ASN A 6 -2.23 7.51 8.24
N ALA A 7 -2.93 7.16 7.17
CA ALA A 7 -4.39 7.21 7.15
C ALA A 7 -5.04 5.87 7.51
N TYR A 8 -4.32 4.75 7.39
CA TYR A 8 -4.84 3.43 7.75
C TYR A 8 -3.73 2.54 8.31
N VAL A 9 -4.03 1.88 9.43
CA VAL A 9 -3.16 0.93 10.13
C VAL A 9 -3.93 -0.38 10.30
N PRO A 10 -3.40 -1.53 9.84
CA PRO A 10 -4.00 -2.83 10.09
C PRO A 10 -4.05 -3.17 11.58
N HIS A 11 -5.20 -3.65 12.04
CA HIS A 11 -5.42 -4.10 13.40
C HIS A 11 -5.91 -5.55 13.42
N PHE A 12 -5.71 -6.24 14.54
CA PHE A 12 -6.36 -7.52 14.79
C PHE A 12 -7.85 -7.31 14.98
N SER A 13 -8.65 -8.17 14.35
CA SER A 13 -10.11 -8.21 14.51
C SER A 13 -10.51 -9.41 15.36
N GLU A 14 -11.77 -9.44 15.81
CA GLU A 14 -12.35 -10.60 16.51
C GLU A 14 -12.30 -11.91 15.70
N VAL A 15 -12.17 -11.79 14.36
CA VAL A 15 -12.10 -12.92 13.44
C VAL A 15 -10.67 -13.49 13.35
N ASP A 16 -9.66 -12.72 13.77
CA ASP A 16 -8.28 -13.20 13.83
C ASP A 16 -8.11 -14.12 15.03
N GLU A 17 -8.26 -15.43 14.82
CA GLU A 17 -8.07 -16.44 15.87
C GLU A 17 -6.62 -16.44 16.37
N TRP A 18 -6.41 -15.88 17.55
CA TRP A 18 -5.15 -15.90 18.26
C TRP A 18 -5.25 -16.80 19.50
N PRO A 19 -4.27 -17.65 19.75
CA PRO A 19 -3.02 -17.93 19.03
C PRO A 19 -3.21 -19.00 17.94
N CYS A 20 -3.50 -18.63 16.72
CA CYS A 20 -3.54 -19.62 15.67
C CYS A 20 -2.14 -19.91 15.11
N ASN A 21 -1.96 -21.13 14.58
CA ASN A 21 -0.71 -21.55 13.97
C ASN A 21 -0.30 -20.71 12.74
N LYS A 22 -1.20 -19.88 12.23
CA LYS A 22 -0.94 -18.91 11.17
C LYS A 22 0.24 -17.98 11.51
N TYR A 23 0.28 -17.50 12.76
CA TYR A 23 1.32 -16.59 13.24
C TYR A 23 2.47 -17.31 14.00
N ALA A 24 2.58 -18.63 13.89
CA ALA A 24 3.65 -19.38 14.53
C ALA A 24 5.08 -18.85 14.23
N PRO A 25 5.40 -18.33 13.01
CA PRO A 25 6.72 -17.77 12.75
C PRO A 25 7.07 -16.50 13.52
N VAL A 26 6.07 -15.84 14.15
CA VAL A 26 6.26 -14.60 14.94
C VAL A 26 6.49 -14.90 16.42
N LYS A 27 6.16 -16.10 16.91
CA LYS A 27 6.18 -16.46 18.33
C LYS A 27 7.55 -16.30 19.01
N ASP A 28 8.63 -16.39 18.27
CA ASP A 28 9.99 -16.28 18.77
C ASP A 28 10.59 -14.87 18.60
N THR A 29 9.76 -13.87 18.25
CA THR A 29 10.19 -12.48 18.08
C THR A 29 9.63 -11.60 19.20
N GLU A 30 10.26 -10.44 19.43
CA GLU A 30 9.76 -9.42 20.38
C GLU A 30 8.32 -8.96 20.06
N ASP A 31 7.85 -9.16 18.83
CA ASP A 31 6.50 -8.84 18.38
C ASP A 31 5.42 -9.80 18.95
N ALA A 32 5.81 -10.91 19.58
CA ALA A 32 4.87 -11.93 20.08
C ALA A 32 4.15 -11.55 21.38
N GLU A 33 4.64 -10.54 22.11
CA GLU A 33 4.24 -10.33 23.50
C GLU A 33 2.90 -9.60 23.70
N GLU A 34 2.31 -8.92 22.69
CA GLU A 34 1.12 -8.09 22.92
C GLU A 34 0.04 -8.20 21.85
N VAL A 35 -0.34 -9.38 21.41
CA VAL A 35 -1.50 -9.50 20.54
C VAL A 35 -2.78 -9.44 21.35
N ARG A 36 -3.49 -8.34 21.23
CA ARG A 36 -4.84 -8.13 21.77
C ARG A 36 -5.75 -7.71 20.63
N GLU A 37 -7.04 -7.99 20.80
CA GLU A 37 -8.07 -7.43 19.96
C GLU A 37 -7.87 -5.91 19.79
N SER A 38 -8.00 -5.42 18.55
CA SER A 38 -7.75 -4.03 18.18
C SER A 38 -6.30 -3.54 18.32
N SER A 39 -5.33 -4.41 18.64
CA SER A 39 -3.91 -4.00 18.57
C SER A 39 -3.42 -3.93 17.12
N PRO A 40 -2.48 -3.02 16.79
CA PRO A 40 -1.90 -2.95 15.45
C PRO A 40 -1.16 -4.25 15.07
N LYS A 41 -1.32 -4.70 13.82
CA LYS A 41 -0.50 -5.79 13.28
C LYS A 41 0.89 -5.28 12.97
N THR A 42 1.93 -5.95 13.45
CA THR A 42 3.32 -5.65 13.04
C THR A 42 3.59 -6.18 11.63
N PHE A 43 4.71 -5.77 11.02
CA PHE A 43 5.11 -6.31 9.71
C PHE A 43 5.36 -7.82 9.73
N SER A 44 5.77 -8.37 10.86
CA SER A 44 5.92 -9.81 11.06
C SER A 44 4.56 -10.52 11.00
N HIS A 45 3.51 -9.95 11.59
CA HIS A 45 2.15 -10.47 11.48
C HIS A 45 1.63 -10.37 10.04
N LEU A 46 1.81 -9.22 9.38
CA LEU A 46 1.40 -9.03 7.98
C LEU A 46 2.08 -10.02 7.03
N ALA A 47 3.34 -10.38 7.32
CA ALA A 47 4.06 -11.37 6.52
C ALA A 47 3.43 -12.77 6.57
N CYS A 48 2.67 -13.06 7.61
CA CYS A 48 1.99 -14.35 7.80
C CYS A 48 0.58 -14.40 7.20
N GLU A 49 0.03 -13.26 6.75
CA GLU A 49 -1.36 -13.17 6.30
C GLU A 49 -1.69 -14.05 5.07
N GLU A 50 -0.72 -14.32 4.23
CA GLU A 50 -0.88 -15.19 3.06
C GLU A 50 -0.69 -16.68 3.37
N ARG A 51 -0.48 -17.05 4.62
CA ARG A 51 -0.44 -18.46 5.02
C ARG A 51 -1.87 -19.01 5.05
N HIS A 52 -2.06 -20.20 4.52
CA HIS A 52 -3.33 -20.90 4.43
C HIS A 52 -3.27 -22.27 5.11
N THR A 53 -4.40 -22.76 5.52
CA THR A 53 -4.50 -24.10 6.13
C THR A 53 -4.30 -25.18 5.06
N GLU A 54 -3.36 -26.08 5.29
CA GLU A 54 -3.07 -27.19 4.38
C GLU A 54 -3.72 -28.49 4.86
N ASN A 55 -3.57 -28.84 6.14
CA ASN A 55 -4.20 -30.02 6.74
C ASN A 55 -4.58 -29.72 8.22
N GLY A 56 -5.84 -29.36 8.45
CA GLY A 56 -6.30 -29.06 9.81
C GLY A 56 -5.57 -27.86 10.41
N ASP A 57 -4.75 -28.10 11.45
CA ASP A 57 -4.04 -27.03 12.19
C ASP A 57 -2.68 -26.62 11.56
N THR A 58 -2.32 -27.18 10.41
CA THR A 58 -1.05 -26.89 9.75
C THR A 58 -1.21 -25.76 8.76
N PHE A 59 -0.45 -24.67 8.95
CA PHE A 59 -0.41 -23.53 8.04
C PHE A 59 0.81 -23.59 7.14
N ALA A 60 0.58 -23.59 5.82
CA ALA A 60 1.59 -23.49 4.78
C ALA A 60 1.55 -22.11 4.11
N GLY A 61 2.58 -21.81 3.33
CA GLY A 61 2.67 -20.58 2.55
C GLY A 61 3.89 -19.74 2.91
N LYS A 62 4.18 -18.79 2.05
CA LYS A 62 5.36 -17.92 2.17
C LYS A 62 5.14 -16.84 3.22
N VAL A 63 6.08 -16.73 4.13
CA VAL A 63 6.14 -15.62 5.10
C VAL A 63 6.91 -14.47 4.45
N ALA A 64 6.19 -13.47 3.94
CA ALA A 64 6.80 -12.34 3.25
C ALA A 64 5.88 -11.11 3.27
N ILE A 65 6.49 -9.93 3.28
CA ILE A 65 5.83 -8.65 3.06
C ILE A 65 6.24 -8.06 1.72
N ALA A 66 5.42 -7.17 1.20
CA ALA A 66 5.77 -6.34 0.07
C ALA A 66 5.58 -4.87 0.40
N ALA A 67 6.47 -4.05 -0.13
CA ALA A 67 6.29 -2.61 -0.23
C ALA A 67 5.87 -2.26 -1.64
N LEU A 68 4.90 -1.39 -1.75
CA LEU A 68 4.41 -0.80 -2.99
C LEU A 68 4.63 0.71 -2.91
N LYS A 69 5.44 1.24 -3.82
CA LYS A 69 5.65 2.67 -3.98
C LYS A 69 5.25 3.09 -5.38
N GLY A 70 4.60 4.23 -5.51
CA GLY A 70 4.19 4.74 -6.81
C GLY A 70 4.08 6.24 -6.83
N ASP A 71 4.07 6.78 -8.06
CA ASP A 71 4.05 8.20 -8.33
C ASP A 71 3.38 8.47 -9.68
N VAL A 72 2.65 9.58 -9.79
CA VAL A 72 1.95 9.97 -11.01
C VAL A 72 2.94 10.35 -12.11
N ASP A 73 2.77 9.74 -13.28
CA ASP A 73 3.68 9.94 -14.40
C ASP A 73 3.56 11.34 -14.99
N ASN A 74 4.71 11.96 -15.26
CA ASN A 74 4.81 13.22 -16.00
C ASN A 74 3.93 14.36 -15.47
N LEU A 75 3.65 14.43 -14.18
CA LEU A 75 2.75 15.42 -13.60
C LEU A 75 3.17 16.86 -13.93
N GLY A 76 4.46 17.14 -13.98
CA GLY A 76 4.99 18.44 -14.42
C GLY A 76 4.58 18.83 -15.84
N ASN A 77 4.61 17.87 -16.79
CA ASN A 77 4.18 18.09 -18.16
C ASN A 77 2.64 18.22 -18.27
N ILE A 78 1.91 17.46 -17.45
CA ILE A 78 0.44 17.57 -17.38
C ILE A 78 0.05 18.98 -16.94
N PHE A 79 0.73 19.57 -15.96
CA PHE A 79 0.49 20.95 -15.54
C PHE A 79 0.87 21.99 -16.59
N GLN A 80 1.95 21.77 -17.35
CA GLN A 80 2.46 22.75 -18.31
C GLN A 80 1.73 22.68 -19.67
N GLN A 81 1.41 21.49 -20.14
CA GLN A 81 0.94 21.25 -21.51
C GLN A 81 -0.44 20.56 -21.58
N GLY A 82 -0.85 19.87 -20.52
CA GLY A 82 -2.10 19.10 -20.49
C GLY A 82 -3.35 19.97 -20.30
N LEU A 83 -3.19 21.23 -19.92
CA LEU A 83 -4.30 22.16 -19.73
C LEU A 83 -4.35 23.17 -20.88
N SER A 84 -5.45 23.19 -21.64
CA SER A 84 -5.73 24.29 -22.53
C SER A 84 -5.87 25.57 -21.69
N GLU A 85 -5.01 26.56 -21.89
CA GLU A 85 -4.93 27.76 -21.08
C GLU A 85 -4.71 27.45 -19.59
N PRO A 86 -3.46 27.12 -19.19
CA PRO A 86 -3.14 26.79 -17.80
C PRO A 86 -3.37 28.03 -16.90
N THR A 87 -4.29 27.91 -15.95
CA THR A 87 -4.52 28.90 -14.92
C THR A 87 -4.19 28.29 -13.57
N PHE A 88 -3.83 29.13 -12.57
CA PHE A 88 -3.60 28.67 -11.21
C PHE A 88 -4.78 27.88 -10.64
N ALA A 89 -6.01 28.27 -10.97
CA ALA A 89 -7.22 27.59 -10.53
C ALA A 89 -7.34 26.17 -11.12
N LYS A 90 -7.05 25.98 -12.41
CA LYS A 90 -7.03 24.66 -13.07
C LYS A 90 -5.93 23.76 -12.51
N MET A 91 -4.73 24.29 -12.32
CA MET A 91 -3.61 23.55 -11.71
C MET A 91 -3.94 23.13 -10.28
N ALA A 92 -4.47 24.03 -9.47
CA ALA A 92 -4.88 23.72 -8.10
C ALA A 92 -6.04 22.70 -8.04
N ALA A 93 -6.95 22.73 -9.01
CA ALA A 93 -8.04 21.75 -9.12
C ALA A 93 -7.49 20.36 -9.44
N LEU A 94 -6.59 20.23 -10.42
CA LEU A 94 -5.96 18.96 -10.78
C LEU A 94 -5.13 18.39 -9.63
N SER A 95 -4.31 19.21 -8.98
CA SER A 95 -3.55 18.80 -7.80
C SER A 95 -4.45 18.28 -6.67
N ARG A 96 -5.59 18.94 -6.41
CA ARG A 96 -6.57 18.46 -5.43
C ARG A 96 -7.19 17.14 -5.85
N GLN A 97 -7.50 16.93 -7.13
CA GLN A 97 -8.04 15.66 -7.62
C GLN A 97 -7.05 14.51 -7.37
N MET A 98 -5.77 14.68 -7.74
CA MET A 98 -4.75 13.66 -7.47
C MET A 98 -4.64 13.37 -5.98
N ASN A 99 -4.55 14.42 -5.16
CA ASN A 99 -4.49 14.27 -3.70
C ASN A 99 -5.74 13.58 -3.13
N HIS A 100 -6.95 13.79 -3.66
CA HIS A 100 -8.16 13.09 -3.21
C HIS A 100 -8.08 11.59 -3.49
N PHE A 101 -7.59 11.19 -4.64
CA PHE A 101 -7.43 9.77 -4.94
C PHE A 101 -6.48 9.09 -3.96
N PHE A 102 -5.27 9.62 -3.78
CA PHE A 102 -4.26 8.97 -2.95
C PHE A 102 -4.50 9.18 -1.44
N SER A 103 -4.92 10.36 -0.98
CA SER A 103 -5.03 10.65 0.45
C SER A 103 -6.39 10.33 1.08
N LEU A 104 -7.45 10.16 0.30
CA LEU A 104 -8.79 9.86 0.81
C LEU A 104 -9.29 8.52 0.32
N TRP A 105 -9.36 8.33 -1.01
CA TRP A 105 -9.92 7.11 -1.58
C TRP A 105 -9.04 5.88 -1.28
N LEU A 106 -7.74 5.98 -1.52
CA LEU A 106 -6.82 4.85 -1.36
C LEU A 106 -6.79 4.27 0.08
N PRO A 107 -6.65 5.07 1.15
CA PRO A 107 -6.71 4.53 2.50
C PRO A 107 -8.07 3.92 2.86
N ALA A 108 -9.17 4.51 2.40
CA ALA A 108 -10.50 3.95 2.59
C ALA A 108 -10.67 2.62 1.85
N TYR A 109 -10.19 2.53 0.63
CA TYR A 109 -10.18 1.31 -0.17
C TYR A 109 -9.30 0.21 0.47
N CYS A 110 -8.14 0.57 1.01
CA CYS A 110 -7.32 -0.37 1.78
C CYS A 110 -8.07 -0.89 3.01
N ALA A 111 -8.72 -0.01 3.78
CA ALA A 111 -9.47 -0.41 4.96
C ALA A 111 -10.63 -1.38 4.63
N GLU A 112 -11.29 -1.21 3.50
CA GLU A 112 -12.43 -2.02 3.07
C GLU A 112 -12.02 -3.33 2.38
N CYS A 113 -11.10 -3.26 1.41
CA CYS A 113 -10.77 -4.37 0.51
C CYS A 113 -9.43 -5.04 0.81
N TYR A 114 -8.51 -4.35 1.48
CA TYR A 114 -7.15 -4.79 1.78
C TYR A 114 -6.76 -4.48 3.24
N PRO A 115 -7.53 -4.99 4.23
CA PRO A 115 -7.42 -4.57 5.64
C PRO A 115 -6.06 -4.87 6.28
N ASN A 116 -5.21 -5.65 5.64
CA ASN A 116 -3.85 -5.94 6.08
C ASN A 116 -2.79 -5.08 5.40
N THR A 117 -3.16 -3.95 4.77
CA THR A 117 -2.23 -3.05 4.11
C THR A 117 -2.00 -1.77 4.92
N TYR A 118 -0.78 -1.53 5.34
CA TYR A 118 -0.35 -0.28 5.96
C TYR A 118 -0.26 0.83 4.91
N THR A 119 -0.99 1.91 5.08
CA THR A 119 -0.76 3.15 4.32
C THR A 119 0.28 3.99 5.04
N VAL A 120 1.56 3.70 4.81
CA VAL A 120 2.68 4.42 5.45
C VAL A 120 2.66 5.89 5.07
N PHE A 121 2.44 6.13 3.78
CA PHE A 121 2.25 7.44 3.22
C PHE A 121 1.32 7.34 2.00
N ALA A 122 0.39 8.27 1.85
CA ALA A 122 -0.43 8.40 0.67
C ALA A 122 -0.94 9.84 0.55
N GLY A 123 -0.59 10.54 -0.51
CA GLY A 123 -1.05 11.91 -0.71
C GLY A 123 -0.25 12.69 -1.73
N GLY A 124 -0.85 13.72 -2.27
CA GLY A 124 -0.28 14.43 -3.41
C GLY A 124 -0.39 13.57 -4.66
N ASP A 125 0.73 13.21 -5.19
CA ASP A 125 0.94 12.40 -6.40
C ASP A 125 1.66 11.07 -6.13
N ASP A 126 2.13 10.85 -4.90
CA ASP A 126 2.89 9.69 -4.52
C ASP A 126 2.27 8.91 -3.34
N PHE A 127 2.66 7.65 -3.21
CA PHE A 127 2.22 6.79 -2.12
C PHE A 127 3.28 5.73 -1.77
N PHE A 128 3.23 5.28 -0.52
CA PHE A 128 4.04 4.19 -0.01
C PHE A 128 3.20 3.31 0.92
N LEU A 129 3.00 2.06 0.52
CA LEU A 129 2.18 1.06 1.21
C LEU A 129 3.03 -0.15 1.57
N ILE A 130 2.69 -0.83 2.67
CA ILE A 130 3.30 -2.09 3.07
C ILE A 130 2.20 -3.07 3.46
N GLY A 131 2.26 -4.30 2.94
CA GLY A 131 1.27 -5.34 3.23
C GLY A 131 1.77 -6.75 2.94
N PRO A 132 0.89 -7.76 3.06
CA PRO A 132 1.18 -9.13 2.65
C PRO A 132 1.56 -9.18 1.17
N TRP A 133 2.57 -9.99 0.85
CA TRP A 133 3.21 -9.94 -0.47
C TRP A 133 2.25 -10.14 -1.65
N LEU A 134 1.29 -11.04 -1.55
CA LEU A 134 0.33 -11.32 -2.64
C LEU A 134 -0.80 -10.29 -2.69
N GLN A 135 -1.33 -9.89 -1.52
CA GLN A 135 -2.37 -8.85 -1.45
C GLN A 135 -1.86 -7.52 -1.99
N THR A 136 -0.60 -7.17 -1.71
CA THR A 136 0.02 -5.94 -2.21
C THR A 136 0.13 -5.93 -3.74
N GLN A 137 0.44 -7.08 -4.37
CA GLN A 137 0.43 -7.19 -5.83
C GLN A 137 -0.97 -7.05 -6.42
N LYS A 138 -1.99 -7.67 -5.81
CA LYS A 138 -3.38 -7.52 -6.23
C LYS A 138 -3.86 -6.07 -6.08
N LEU A 139 -3.52 -5.44 -4.95
CA LEU A 139 -3.83 -4.04 -4.71
C LEU A 139 -3.23 -3.13 -5.78
N ALA A 140 -1.98 -3.36 -6.19
CA ALA A 140 -1.34 -2.57 -7.26
C ALA A 140 -2.09 -2.68 -8.59
N ALA A 141 -2.55 -3.89 -8.96
CA ALA A 141 -3.36 -4.11 -10.16
C ALA A 141 -4.73 -3.40 -10.06
N ASP A 142 -5.41 -3.53 -8.92
CA ASP A 142 -6.69 -2.88 -8.68
C ASP A 142 -6.57 -1.35 -8.69
N MET A 143 -5.54 -0.81 -8.05
CA MET A 143 -5.26 0.63 -8.06
C MET A 143 -5.11 1.16 -9.48
N ARG A 144 -4.40 0.44 -10.35
CA ARG A 144 -4.25 0.84 -11.75
C ARG A 144 -5.59 0.96 -12.47
N MET A 145 -6.48 -0.03 -12.30
CA MET A 145 -7.82 0.00 -12.90
C MET A 145 -8.66 1.14 -12.33
N ARG A 146 -8.68 1.28 -11.00
CA ARG A 146 -9.47 2.32 -10.32
C ARG A 146 -8.97 3.73 -10.64
N PHE A 147 -7.66 3.91 -10.79
CA PHE A 147 -7.10 5.19 -11.19
C PHE A 147 -7.47 5.55 -12.64
N ALA A 148 -7.43 4.58 -13.56
CA ALA A 148 -7.87 4.79 -14.93
C ALA A 148 -9.36 5.21 -14.99
N ASP A 149 -10.22 4.57 -14.19
CA ASP A 149 -11.63 4.98 -14.07
C ASP A 149 -11.76 6.39 -13.47
N TYR A 150 -10.97 6.69 -12.44
CA TYR A 150 -10.98 7.99 -11.77
C TYR A 150 -10.60 9.16 -12.69
N VAL A 151 -9.65 8.93 -13.59
CA VAL A 151 -9.24 9.91 -14.61
C VAL A 151 -10.07 9.82 -15.89
N ALA A 152 -11.23 9.16 -15.83
CA ALA A 152 -12.18 8.98 -16.94
C ALA A 152 -11.54 8.36 -18.21
N GLY A 153 -10.63 7.41 -18.02
CA GLY A 153 -9.93 6.73 -19.11
C GLY A 153 -8.91 7.59 -19.87
N ASN A 154 -8.52 8.74 -19.32
CA ASN A 154 -7.50 9.59 -19.94
C ASN A 154 -6.12 8.90 -19.87
N SER A 155 -5.68 8.36 -21.01
CA SER A 155 -4.37 7.68 -21.13
C SER A 155 -3.16 8.59 -20.95
N GLY A 156 -3.34 9.91 -20.95
CA GLY A 156 -2.28 10.88 -20.66
C GLY A 156 -2.02 11.07 -19.15
N ILE A 157 -2.85 10.48 -18.28
CA ILE A 157 -2.70 10.57 -16.83
C ILE A 157 -2.61 9.15 -16.27
N THR A 158 -1.39 8.74 -15.95
CA THR A 158 -1.08 7.42 -15.40
C THR A 158 -0.21 7.55 -14.16
N PHE A 159 -0.01 6.45 -13.46
CA PHE A 159 1.03 6.35 -12.45
C PHE A 159 1.89 5.12 -12.68
N SER A 160 3.15 5.20 -12.35
CA SER A 160 4.07 4.08 -12.27
C SER A 160 4.20 3.57 -10.85
N ALA A 161 4.44 2.28 -10.68
CA ALA A 161 4.61 1.69 -9.36
C ALA A 161 5.71 0.63 -9.33
N GLY A 162 6.48 0.61 -8.24
CA GLY A 162 7.48 -0.39 -7.93
C GLY A 162 7.07 -1.25 -6.74
N ILE A 163 7.31 -2.56 -6.82
CA ILE A 163 7.02 -3.52 -5.75
C ILE A 163 8.32 -4.21 -5.32
N ALA A 164 8.61 -4.15 -4.03
CA ALA A 164 9.71 -4.89 -3.42
C ALA A 164 9.16 -5.93 -2.44
N VAL A 165 9.50 -7.21 -2.64
CA VAL A 165 9.08 -8.32 -1.78
C VAL A 165 10.26 -8.80 -0.92
N THR A 166 10.05 -8.91 0.39
CA THR A 166 11.08 -9.34 1.33
C THR A 166 10.53 -10.19 2.47
N LYS A 167 11.43 -10.82 3.21
CA LYS A 167 11.09 -11.38 4.52
C LYS A 167 10.87 -10.25 5.54
N PRO A 168 10.07 -10.48 6.61
CA PRO A 168 9.96 -9.52 7.71
C PRO A 168 11.32 -9.29 8.38
N GLY A 169 11.47 -8.14 9.07
CA GLY A 169 12.71 -7.77 9.76
C GLY A 169 13.67 -6.90 8.94
N LEU A 170 13.42 -6.67 7.66
CA LEU A 170 14.18 -5.67 6.91
C LEU A 170 13.78 -4.25 7.38
N PRO A 171 14.74 -3.36 7.70
CA PRO A 171 14.42 -1.98 8.05
C PRO A 171 13.60 -1.26 6.96
N VAL A 172 12.56 -0.52 7.38
CA VAL A 172 11.60 0.16 6.47
C VAL A 172 12.32 1.06 5.46
N GLY A 173 13.38 1.76 5.87
CA GLY A 173 14.17 2.60 4.96
C GLY A 173 14.82 1.82 3.83
N LYS A 174 15.32 0.59 4.08
CA LYS A 174 15.86 -0.27 3.01
C LYS A 174 14.75 -0.83 2.12
N LEU A 175 13.62 -1.21 2.72
CA LEU A 175 12.46 -1.69 1.97
C LEU A 175 11.91 -0.60 1.04
N SER A 176 11.84 0.66 1.53
CA SER A 176 11.48 1.83 0.73
C SER A 176 12.46 2.07 -0.43
N ALA A 177 13.78 1.93 -0.18
CA ALA A 177 14.80 2.10 -1.22
C ALA A 177 14.65 1.05 -2.34
N TYR A 178 14.38 -0.20 -2.00
CA TYR A 178 14.15 -1.25 -3.01
C TYR A 178 12.85 -1.02 -3.81
N ALA A 179 11.79 -0.53 -3.16
CA ALA A 179 10.56 -0.17 -3.87
C ALA A 179 10.76 1.04 -4.78
N GLU A 180 11.59 2.02 -4.37
CA GLU A 180 12.00 3.15 -5.20
C GLU A 180 12.77 2.71 -6.43
N GLU A 181 13.79 1.85 -6.25
CA GLU A 181 14.58 1.32 -7.37
C GLU A 181 13.69 0.58 -8.38
N ALA A 182 12.72 -0.19 -7.91
CA ALA A 182 11.73 -0.84 -8.77
C ALA A 182 10.81 0.18 -9.48
N LEU A 183 10.42 1.27 -8.82
CA LEU A 183 9.63 2.36 -9.40
C LEU A 183 10.39 3.09 -10.49
N GLU A 184 11.65 3.44 -10.25
CA GLU A 184 12.50 4.08 -11.27
C GLU A 184 12.71 3.19 -12.50
N ALA A 185 12.86 1.88 -12.31
CA ALA A 185 12.93 0.93 -13.41
C ALA A 185 11.59 0.84 -14.20
N ALA A 186 10.45 1.08 -13.56
CA ALA A 186 9.16 1.11 -14.24
C ALA A 186 8.91 2.41 -15.03
N LYS A 187 9.59 3.51 -14.67
CA LYS A 187 9.52 4.81 -15.36
C LYS A 187 10.50 4.93 -16.56
N ALA A 188 11.52 4.06 -16.63
CA ALA A 188 12.53 4.05 -17.68
C ALA A 188 11.99 3.45 -18.99
#